data_b3c23123c881f2d640b13ed1bdb28c72
#
_entry.id   b3c23123c881f2d640b13ed1bdb28c72
#
_cell.length_a   1.000
_cell.length_b   1.000
_cell.length_c   1.000
_cell.angle_alpha   90.00
_cell.angle_beta   90.00
_cell.angle_gamma   90.00
#
_symmetry.space_group_name_H-M   'P 1'
#
loop_
_entity.id
_entity.type
_entity.pdbx_description
1 polymer ?
#
loop_
_entity_poly.entity_id
_entity_poly.type
_entity_poly.pdbx_seq_one_letter_code
_entity_poly.pdbx_strand_id
1 'polypeptide(L)'
;LVLPGDSFKNRKCVEKVTGLAKRIGIFGWGVVAPKSPNIDEFKKNLASSETWLTPFNGFGRDNFLVGEPEFSFEDYRAWIDERFAPRHFRTLKEKMDYPSQFAVGAFIQSLNQNPGLEQEIHELGTKAHVYVGSGLGNLNTLYDASVKHHHAQAAWNAFWAGREQQLEIYLAELAEIESLSIEGDIEAGKLNAIREKEKRRLKLREKWNSPEPPWYVSANVIWNLHNTPAAQISILGRIHGLSFAPVAACSTFGVALHLAMNAIRTGEAKVVIVGATDPPPHPLTVGAFYSGRVLSADGHLSNPLARLHGTHVAGGSVIWIAGDLEYLSAKGFKPLGMEPLAVGVSSDAHHIVTPSAEGPRLAMNQALEDAGVTPDQIGTWDLHATATPGDYAEVANLRSIFPESILVTARKGMFGHGMGAGGGWELTAQYLGFSEGKLYPTPLAANELNPEIKNLHGAFVFDAGCPFPGKLAGKLSMGIGGINACVLSKPL
;
A
#
# COMPACT_ATOMS: atom_id res chain seq x y z
N LEU A 1 -13.88 38.05 22.78
CA LEU A 1 -15.23 37.66 23.21
C LEU A 1 -15.11 36.32 23.92
N VAL A 2 -15.12 36.39 25.28
CA VAL A 2 -15.13 35.26 26.21
C VAL A 2 -16.57 34.79 26.31
N LEU A 3 -16.87 33.53 26.01
CA LEU A 3 -18.15 32.90 26.32
C LEU A 3 -17.99 32.03 27.58
N PRO A 4 -19.01 32.04 28.47
CA PRO A 4 -18.91 31.39 29.79
C PRO A 4 -19.06 29.88 29.68
N GLY A 5 -18.41 29.16 30.61
CA GLY A 5 -18.42 27.72 30.69
C GLY A 5 -19.79 27.14 30.97
N ASP A 6 -20.12 26.12 30.22
CA ASP A 6 -21.21 25.21 30.52
C ASP A 6 -20.68 23.79 30.68
N SER A 7 -21.00 23.23 31.81
CA SER A 7 -20.60 21.93 32.30
C SER A 7 -21.19 20.81 31.45
N PHE A 8 -20.38 20.14 30.65
CA PHE A 8 -20.71 18.84 30.04
C PHE A 8 -20.71 17.72 31.10
N LYS A 9 -21.70 17.76 32.01
CA LYS A 9 -22.12 16.57 32.77
C LYS A 9 -23.45 16.10 32.21
N ASN A 10 -23.39 15.28 31.17
CA ASN A 10 -24.44 14.29 30.81
C ASN A 10 -23.95 13.46 29.61
N ARG A 11 -22.90 12.66 29.77
CA ARG A 11 -22.73 11.47 28.95
C ARG A 11 -23.70 10.43 29.49
N LYS A 12 -24.88 10.30 28.88
CA LYS A 12 -25.70 9.10 29.00
C LYS A 12 -24.80 7.91 28.69
N CYS A 13 -24.70 6.97 29.63
CA CYS A 13 -24.15 5.64 29.42
C CYS A 13 -24.78 5.08 28.13
N VAL A 14 -23.97 4.96 27.09
CA VAL A 14 -24.24 4.00 26.03
C VAL A 14 -24.14 2.65 26.73
N GLU A 15 -25.25 1.96 26.85
CA GLU A 15 -25.31 0.59 27.35
C GLU A 15 -24.21 -0.20 26.65
N LYS A 16 -23.24 -0.69 27.43
CA LYS A 16 -22.28 -1.68 26.95
C LYS A 16 -23.11 -2.83 26.44
N VAL A 17 -23.17 -2.99 25.12
CA VAL A 17 -23.56 -4.23 24.50
C VAL A 17 -22.60 -5.29 25.03
N THR A 18 -23.04 -6.08 25.99
CA THR A 18 -22.30 -7.18 26.62
C THR A 18 -22.23 -8.39 25.70
N GLY A 19 -21.82 -8.21 24.45
CA GLY A 19 -21.27 -9.24 23.59
C GLY A 19 -19.75 -9.08 23.63
N LEU A 20 -19.03 -10.15 23.95
CA LEU A 20 -17.57 -10.20 23.79
C LEU A 20 -17.22 -9.65 22.41
N ALA A 21 -16.35 -8.62 22.37
CA ALA A 21 -15.93 -8.04 21.11
C ALA A 21 -15.33 -9.17 20.24
N LYS A 22 -15.77 -9.27 18.97
CA LYS A 22 -15.31 -10.30 18.04
C LYS A 22 -13.81 -10.24 17.91
N ARG A 23 -13.16 -11.38 18.06
CA ARG A 23 -11.73 -11.55 17.83
C ARG A 23 -11.45 -11.62 16.32
N ILE A 24 -10.26 -11.20 15.95
CA ILE A 24 -9.86 -11.12 14.54
C ILE A 24 -8.65 -12.00 14.31
N GLY A 25 -8.73 -12.88 13.31
CA GLY A 25 -7.60 -13.68 12.83
C GLY A 25 -7.17 -13.25 11.44
N ILE A 26 -5.93 -13.53 11.11
CA ILE A 26 -5.42 -13.43 9.74
C ILE A 26 -5.41 -14.83 9.14
N PHE A 27 -6.10 -15.03 8.03
CA PHE A 27 -6.32 -16.35 7.41
C PHE A 27 -5.61 -16.53 6.07
N GLY A 28 -4.99 -15.47 5.58
CA GLY A 28 -4.19 -15.47 4.38
C GLY A 28 -3.32 -14.24 4.31
N TRP A 29 -2.17 -14.37 3.69
CA TRP A 29 -1.29 -13.25 3.37
C TRP A 29 -0.54 -13.47 2.07
N GLY A 30 -0.27 -12.39 1.36
CA GLY A 30 0.55 -12.35 0.17
C GLY A 30 1.39 -11.09 0.17
N VAL A 31 2.59 -11.20 -0.37
CA VAL A 31 3.57 -10.12 -0.42
C VAL A 31 4.21 -10.06 -1.80
N VAL A 32 4.40 -8.84 -2.28
CA VAL A 32 5.32 -8.50 -3.36
C VAL A 32 6.22 -7.40 -2.80
N ALA A 33 7.51 -7.68 -2.70
CA ALA A 33 8.50 -6.78 -2.11
C ALA A 33 9.83 -6.88 -2.90
N PRO A 34 10.78 -5.98 -2.69
CA PRO A 34 12.11 -6.11 -3.29
C PRO A 34 12.70 -7.50 -3.06
N LYS A 35 13.36 -8.09 -4.06
CA LYS A 35 13.93 -9.45 -4.03
C LYS A 35 12.95 -10.57 -3.64
N SER A 36 11.68 -10.25 -3.46
CA SER A 36 10.68 -11.16 -2.91
C SER A 36 9.36 -11.05 -3.68
N PRO A 37 9.23 -11.75 -4.83
CA PRO A 37 8.03 -11.71 -5.67
C PRO A 37 6.80 -12.37 -5.01
N ASN A 38 7.01 -13.13 -3.95
CA ASN A 38 5.96 -13.83 -3.22
C ASN A 38 6.32 -14.02 -1.74
N ILE A 39 5.34 -14.50 -0.97
CA ILE A 39 5.46 -14.68 0.48
C ILE A 39 6.53 -15.71 0.89
N ASP A 40 6.77 -16.74 0.09
CA ASP A 40 7.73 -17.78 0.41
C ASP A 40 9.17 -17.28 0.24
N GLU A 41 9.46 -16.54 -0.85
CA GLU A 41 10.75 -15.87 -1.02
C GLU A 41 10.93 -14.73 0.01
N PHE A 42 9.87 -14.01 0.35
CA PHE A 42 9.91 -13.00 1.41
C PHE A 42 10.34 -13.62 2.75
N LYS A 43 9.71 -14.71 3.16
CA LYS A 43 10.05 -15.45 4.38
C LYS A 43 11.50 -15.95 4.37
N LYS A 44 11.95 -16.51 3.24
CA LYS A 44 13.32 -17.00 3.07
C LYS A 44 14.35 -15.87 3.17
N ASN A 45 14.09 -14.74 2.51
CA ASN A 45 14.99 -13.60 2.49
C ASN A 45 15.08 -12.89 3.85
N LEU A 46 14.00 -12.89 4.66
CA LEU A 46 14.02 -12.37 6.03
C LEU A 46 15.03 -13.07 6.96
N ALA A 47 15.42 -14.29 6.64
CA ALA A 47 16.40 -15.03 7.44
C ALA A 47 17.84 -14.48 7.29
N SER A 48 18.10 -13.66 6.29
CA SER A 48 19.37 -12.95 6.04
C SER A 48 19.31 -11.53 6.57
N SER A 49 20.44 -10.99 7.04
CA SER A 49 20.60 -9.56 7.35
C SER A 49 21.01 -8.71 6.14
N GLU A 50 21.06 -9.29 4.94
CA GLU A 50 21.43 -8.57 3.72
C GLU A 50 20.38 -7.59 3.29
N THR A 51 20.81 -6.49 2.68
CA THR A 51 19.92 -5.55 1.99
C THR A 51 19.41 -6.12 0.66
N TRP A 52 18.17 -5.81 0.32
CA TRP A 52 17.53 -6.16 -0.96
C TRP A 52 17.50 -4.99 -1.94
N LEU A 53 18.18 -3.90 -1.59
CA LEU A 53 18.22 -2.69 -2.40
C LEU A 53 19.20 -2.84 -3.56
N THR A 54 18.84 -2.23 -4.68
CA THR A 54 19.62 -2.23 -5.92
C THR A 54 19.83 -0.80 -6.43
N PRO A 55 20.86 -0.53 -7.26
CA PRO A 55 21.05 0.78 -7.87
C PRO A 55 19.84 1.19 -8.72
N PHE A 56 19.43 2.46 -8.61
CA PHE A 56 18.36 3.04 -9.40
C PHE A 56 18.88 3.61 -10.73
N ASN A 57 18.46 3.05 -11.84
CA ASN A 57 18.90 3.44 -13.18
C ASN A 57 18.06 4.57 -13.82
N GLY A 58 17.01 5.06 -13.16
CA GLY A 58 16.08 6.04 -13.72
C GLY A 58 16.69 7.41 -14.05
N PHE A 59 17.83 7.77 -13.42
CA PHE A 59 18.60 8.99 -13.72
C PHE A 59 19.93 8.72 -14.43
N GLY A 60 20.21 7.47 -14.81
CA GLY A 60 21.46 7.06 -15.46
C GLY A 60 22.70 7.19 -14.58
N ARG A 61 22.56 7.18 -13.24
CA ARG A 61 23.63 7.26 -12.24
C ARG A 61 23.31 6.37 -11.05
N ASP A 62 24.32 5.70 -10.50
CA ASP A 62 24.20 4.77 -9.38
C ASP A 62 24.22 5.47 -8.00
N ASN A 63 23.74 6.71 -7.92
CA ASN A 63 23.76 7.49 -6.67
C ASN A 63 22.63 7.13 -5.71
N PHE A 64 21.62 6.39 -6.19
CA PHE A 64 20.46 6.04 -5.40
C PHE A 64 20.33 4.53 -5.32
N LEU A 65 20.07 4.03 -4.11
CA LEU A 65 19.65 2.66 -3.91
C LEU A 65 18.13 2.65 -3.72
N VAL A 66 17.47 1.69 -4.33
CA VAL A 66 16.00 1.54 -4.28
C VAL A 66 15.60 0.08 -4.08
N GLY A 67 14.43 -0.13 -3.53
CA GLY A 67 13.82 -1.46 -3.44
C GLY A 67 12.87 -1.70 -4.61
N GLU A 68 13.35 -2.34 -5.67
CA GLU A 68 12.56 -2.67 -6.84
C GLU A 68 12.04 -4.11 -6.75
N PRO A 69 10.71 -4.35 -6.90
CA PRO A 69 10.15 -5.69 -6.87
C PRO A 69 10.55 -6.51 -8.10
N GLU A 70 11.05 -7.71 -7.87
CA GLU A 70 11.23 -8.73 -8.91
C GLU A 70 9.91 -9.48 -9.12
N PHE A 71 8.99 -8.93 -9.92
CA PHE A 71 7.64 -9.45 -10.05
C PHE A 71 7.28 -9.77 -11.50
N SER A 72 6.64 -10.90 -11.72
CA SER A 72 6.04 -11.29 -12.99
C SER A 72 4.55 -11.59 -12.83
N PHE A 73 3.70 -10.82 -13.51
CA PHE A 73 2.27 -11.08 -13.52
C PHE A 73 1.92 -12.40 -14.23
N GLU A 74 2.82 -12.92 -15.09
CA GLU A 74 2.66 -14.21 -15.77
C GLU A 74 2.54 -15.39 -14.79
N ASP A 75 3.13 -15.30 -13.60
CA ASP A 75 3.09 -16.36 -12.59
C ASP A 75 1.66 -16.64 -12.10
N TYR A 76 0.75 -15.70 -12.31
CA TYR A 76 -0.66 -15.78 -11.90
C TYR A 76 -1.61 -16.10 -13.04
N ARG A 77 -1.08 -16.30 -14.27
CA ARG A 77 -1.86 -16.62 -15.46
C ARG A 77 -2.74 -17.85 -15.27
N ALA A 78 -2.18 -18.94 -14.77
CA ALA A 78 -2.90 -20.20 -14.61
C ALA A 78 -4.15 -20.03 -13.72
N TRP A 79 -4.00 -19.32 -12.60
CA TRP A 79 -5.13 -19.05 -11.68
C TRP A 79 -6.23 -18.22 -12.34
N ILE A 80 -5.85 -17.22 -13.16
CA ILE A 80 -6.81 -16.35 -13.85
C ILE A 80 -7.48 -17.09 -15.02
N ASP A 81 -6.73 -17.82 -15.84
CA ASP A 81 -7.25 -18.54 -17.01
C ASP A 81 -8.20 -19.69 -16.61
N GLU A 82 -8.02 -20.28 -15.43
CA GLU A 82 -8.92 -21.29 -14.88
C GLU A 82 -10.30 -20.72 -14.50
N ARG A 83 -10.37 -19.45 -14.10
CA ARG A 83 -11.58 -18.82 -13.53
C ARG A 83 -12.29 -17.87 -14.46
N PHE A 84 -11.62 -17.40 -15.50
CA PHE A 84 -12.11 -16.36 -16.40
C PHE A 84 -11.88 -16.74 -17.88
N ALA A 85 -12.53 -15.97 -18.78
CA ALA A 85 -12.37 -16.21 -20.23
C ALA A 85 -10.89 -16.03 -20.69
N PRO A 86 -10.43 -16.77 -21.72
CA PRO A 86 -9.01 -16.81 -22.14
C PRO A 86 -8.36 -15.47 -22.47
N ARG A 87 -9.15 -14.43 -22.80
CA ARG A 87 -8.63 -13.07 -23.08
C ARG A 87 -8.47 -12.22 -21.82
N HIS A 88 -9.00 -12.66 -20.69
CA HIS A 88 -9.08 -11.83 -19.48
C HIS A 88 -7.69 -11.51 -18.94
N PHE A 89 -6.83 -12.51 -18.77
CA PHE A 89 -5.45 -12.32 -18.32
C PHE A 89 -4.70 -11.29 -19.17
N ARG A 90 -4.77 -11.45 -20.51
CA ARG A 90 -4.11 -10.52 -21.44
C ARG A 90 -4.61 -9.09 -21.23
N THR A 91 -5.94 -8.91 -21.14
CA THR A 91 -6.54 -7.59 -20.90
C THR A 91 -6.05 -6.97 -19.60
N LEU A 92 -6.00 -7.74 -18.51
CA LEU A 92 -5.50 -7.27 -17.21
C LEU A 92 -4.03 -6.85 -17.31
N LYS A 93 -3.18 -7.69 -17.92
CA LYS A 93 -1.74 -7.42 -18.08
C LYS A 93 -1.47 -6.15 -18.89
N GLU A 94 -2.25 -5.92 -19.97
CA GLU A 94 -2.10 -4.75 -20.85
C GLU A 94 -2.69 -3.46 -20.25
N LYS A 95 -3.66 -3.56 -19.35
CA LYS A 95 -4.43 -2.41 -18.85
C LYS A 95 -4.06 -1.98 -17.43
N MET A 96 -3.70 -2.91 -16.55
CA MET A 96 -3.35 -2.59 -15.17
C MET A 96 -1.93 -2.04 -15.07
N ASP A 97 -1.76 -0.97 -14.29
CA ASP A 97 -0.47 -0.49 -13.82
C ASP A 97 0.10 -1.43 -12.74
N TYR A 98 1.39 -1.30 -12.46
CA TYR A 98 2.12 -2.14 -11.51
C TYR A 98 1.44 -2.30 -10.13
N PRO A 99 0.96 -1.25 -9.45
CA PRO A 99 0.30 -1.40 -8.16
C PRO A 99 -0.89 -2.36 -8.20
N SER A 100 -1.68 -2.31 -9.29
CA SER A 100 -2.81 -3.22 -9.47
C SER A 100 -2.36 -4.65 -9.73
N GLN A 101 -1.31 -4.86 -10.52
CA GLN A 101 -0.74 -6.17 -10.78
C GLN A 101 -0.14 -6.78 -9.51
N PHE A 102 0.61 -5.98 -8.72
CA PHE A 102 1.18 -6.42 -7.44
C PHE A 102 0.08 -6.82 -6.44
N ALA A 103 -0.97 -6.00 -6.33
CA ALA A 103 -2.07 -6.26 -5.42
C ALA A 103 -2.83 -7.54 -5.79
N VAL A 104 -3.09 -7.76 -7.08
CA VAL A 104 -3.73 -8.99 -7.59
C VAL A 104 -2.84 -10.21 -7.33
N GLY A 105 -1.54 -10.12 -7.61
CA GLY A 105 -0.60 -11.19 -7.30
C GLY A 105 -0.57 -11.54 -5.82
N ALA A 106 -0.44 -10.54 -4.95
CA ALA A 106 -0.47 -10.74 -3.50
C ALA A 106 -1.81 -11.28 -2.99
N PHE A 107 -2.94 -10.87 -3.60
CA PHE A 107 -4.26 -11.43 -3.28
C PHE A 107 -4.34 -12.92 -3.63
N ILE A 108 -3.91 -13.33 -4.81
CA ILE A 108 -3.91 -14.75 -5.22
C ILE A 108 -3.02 -15.58 -4.28
N GLN A 109 -1.85 -15.07 -3.88
CA GLN A 109 -1.01 -15.71 -2.87
C GLN A 109 -1.75 -15.91 -1.55
N SER A 110 -2.52 -14.90 -1.10
CA SER A 110 -3.21 -14.92 0.18
C SER A 110 -4.31 -15.98 0.28
N LEU A 111 -4.83 -16.46 -0.85
CA LEU A 111 -5.82 -17.54 -0.88
C LEU A 111 -5.20 -18.94 -0.67
N ASN A 112 -3.89 -19.09 -0.87
CA ASN A 112 -3.24 -20.40 -0.90
C ASN A 112 -2.98 -21.01 0.50
N GLN A 113 -3.01 -20.19 1.58
CA GLN A 113 -2.71 -20.70 2.92
C GLN A 113 -3.86 -21.49 3.58
N ASN A 114 -5.10 -21.25 3.14
CA ASN A 114 -6.27 -21.93 3.66
C ASN A 114 -7.13 -22.47 2.51
N PRO A 115 -6.95 -23.73 2.09
CA PRO A 115 -7.77 -24.34 1.04
C PRO A 115 -9.26 -24.22 1.34
N GLY A 116 -10.05 -23.79 0.33
CA GLY A 116 -11.48 -23.54 0.45
C GLY A 116 -11.87 -22.14 0.94
N LEU A 117 -10.91 -21.32 1.39
CA LEU A 117 -11.19 -19.95 1.83
C LEU A 117 -11.76 -19.07 0.71
N GLU A 118 -11.30 -19.26 -0.54
CA GLU A 118 -11.87 -18.58 -1.71
C GLU A 118 -13.36 -18.83 -1.85
N GLN A 119 -13.79 -20.09 -1.72
CA GLN A 119 -15.19 -20.47 -1.80
C GLN A 119 -16.01 -19.83 -0.65
N GLU A 120 -15.49 -19.85 0.57
CA GLU A 120 -16.13 -19.21 1.72
C GLU A 120 -16.32 -17.70 1.51
N ILE A 121 -15.31 -17.01 0.95
CA ILE A 121 -15.40 -15.59 0.61
C ILE A 121 -16.52 -15.33 -0.40
N HIS A 122 -16.67 -16.18 -1.42
CA HIS A 122 -17.78 -16.08 -2.38
C HIS A 122 -19.15 -16.27 -1.71
N GLU A 123 -19.27 -17.25 -0.83
CA GLU A 123 -20.52 -17.55 -0.12
C GLU A 123 -20.95 -16.44 0.85
N LEU A 124 -20.00 -15.71 1.41
CA LEU A 124 -20.24 -14.56 2.27
C LEU A 124 -20.93 -13.38 1.55
N GLY A 125 -20.83 -13.29 0.22
CA GLY A 125 -21.48 -12.27 -0.58
C GLY A 125 -21.10 -10.85 -0.12
N THR A 126 -22.10 -10.09 0.36
CA THR A 126 -21.88 -8.71 0.85
C THR A 126 -21.21 -8.63 2.22
N LYS A 127 -20.93 -9.75 2.89
CA LYS A 127 -20.18 -9.81 4.15
C LYS A 127 -18.66 -10.01 3.95
N ALA A 128 -18.21 -10.13 2.72
CA ALA A 128 -16.79 -10.06 2.35
C ALA A 128 -16.49 -8.68 1.74
N HIS A 129 -15.50 -7.97 2.29
CA HIS A 129 -15.13 -6.61 1.88
C HIS A 129 -13.70 -6.55 1.34
N VAL A 130 -13.33 -5.43 0.66
CA VAL A 130 -11.97 -5.18 0.15
C VAL A 130 -11.52 -3.78 0.53
N TYR A 131 -10.51 -3.66 1.38
CA TYR A 131 -9.91 -2.38 1.82
C TYR A 131 -8.43 -2.37 1.44
N VAL A 132 -8.14 -2.02 0.19
CA VAL A 132 -6.79 -2.04 -0.37
C VAL A 132 -6.44 -0.67 -0.91
N GLY A 133 -5.51 0.00 -0.24
CA GLY A 133 -5.10 1.36 -0.52
C GLY A 133 -3.76 1.48 -1.25
N SER A 134 -3.36 2.73 -1.49
CA SER A 134 -2.05 3.06 -2.06
C SER A 134 -1.58 4.40 -1.50
N GLY A 135 -0.28 4.50 -1.21
CA GLY A 135 0.34 5.77 -0.80
C GLY A 135 0.58 6.71 -1.97
N LEU A 136 0.96 6.17 -3.13
CA LEU A 136 1.38 6.92 -4.33
C LEU A 136 0.44 6.74 -5.54
N GLY A 137 -0.42 5.73 -5.53
CA GLY A 137 -1.34 5.44 -6.63
C GLY A 137 -0.65 4.86 -7.87
N ASN A 138 -1.30 4.99 -9.02
CA ASN A 138 -0.86 4.43 -10.31
C ASN A 138 -0.01 5.45 -11.09
N LEU A 139 1.17 5.74 -10.57
CA LEU A 139 2.04 6.82 -11.00
C LEU A 139 2.54 6.66 -12.45
N ASN A 140 2.91 5.45 -12.86
CA ASN A 140 3.48 5.19 -14.17
C ASN A 140 2.49 5.53 -15.30
N THR A 141 1.26 5.06 -15.20
CA THR A 141 0.22 5.34 -16.20
C THR A 141 -0.09 6.84 -16.31
N LEU A 142 -0.18 7.55 -15.18
CA LEU A 142 -0.45 8.98 -15.16
C LEU A 142 0.72 9.79 -15.74
N TYR A 143 1.95 9.42 -15.41
CA TYR A 143 3.15 10.05 -15.94
C TYR A 143 3.24 9.90 -17.46
N ASP A 144 3.14 8.66 -17.96
CA ASP A 144 3.21 8.37 -19.39
C ASP A 144 2.10 9.09 -20.19
N ALA A 145 0.89 9.09 -19.64
CA ALA A 145 -0.24 9.79 -20.28
C ALA A 145 -0.01 11.30 -20.30
N SER A 146 0.52 11.90 -19.22
CA SER A 146 0.82 13.32 -19.13
C SER A 146 1.93 13.74 -20.10
N VAL A 147 3.00 12.95 -20.22
CA VAL A 147 4.10 13.22 -21.17
C VAL A 147 3.61 13.14 -22.61
N LYS A 148 2.86 12.09 -22.95
CA LYS A 148 2.27 11.95 -24.30
C LYS A 148 1.31 13.09 -24.62
N HIS A 149 0.43 13.46 -23.69
CA HIS A 149 -0.48 14.58 -23.85
C HIS A 149 0.28 15.90 -24.08
N HIS A 150 1.32 16.18 -23.29
CA HIS A 150 2.14 17.37 -23.45
C HIS A 150 2.79 17.43 -24.84
N HIS A 151 3.36 16.33 -25.32
CA HIS A 151 3.96 16.28 -26.65
C HIS A 151 2.92 16.44 -27.76
N ALA A 152 1.75 15.79 -27.64
CA ALA A 152 0.66 15.95 -28.58
C ALA A 152 0.16 17.41 -28.63
N GLN A 153 -0.02 18.04 -27.46
CA GLN A 153 -0.43 19.43 -27.37
C GLN A 153 0.59 20.39 -28.01
N ALA A 154 1.90 20.16 -27.76
CA ALA A 154 2.94 20.98 -28.36
C ALA A 154 2.99 20.84 -29.89
N ALA A 155 2.90 19.60 -30.39
CA ALA A 155 2.87 19.33 -31.83
C ALA A 155 1.61 19.93 -32.50
N TRP A 156 0.45 19.81 -31.85
CA TRP A 156 -0.80 20.40 -32.30
C TRP A 156 -0.71 21.94 -32.38
N ASN A 157 -0.24 22.59 -31.33
CA ASN A 157 -0.07 24.04 -31.31
C ASN A 157 0.92 24.53 -32.38
N ALA A 158 2.04 23.83 -32.55
CA ALA A 158 3.03 24.18 -33.55
C ALA A 158 2.49 24.03 -34.98
N PHE A 159 1.70 22.99 -35.25
CA PHE A 159 1.08 22.77 -36.56
C PHE A 159 0.11 23.88 -36.91
N TRP A 160 -0.71 24.37 -35.96
CA TRP A 160 -1.72 25.39 -36.18
C TRP A 160 -1.23 26.82 -36.00
N ALA A 161 -0.01 27.04 -35.55
CA ALA A 161 0.56 28.36 -35.43
C ALA A 161 0.54 29.07 -36.78
N GLY A 162 -0.17 30.21 -36.88
CA GLY A 162 -0.37 30.95 -38.12
C GLY A 162 -1.42 30.36 -39.07
N ARG A 163 -2.21 29.36 -38.67
CA ARG A 163 -3.23 28.71 -39.49
C ARG A 163 -4.63 28.72 -38.86
N GLU A 164 -4.96 29.78 -38.16
CA GLU A 164 -6.25 29.87 -37.41
C GLU A 164 -7.48 29.56 -38.25
N GLN A 165 -7.60 30.14 -39.48
CA GLN A 165 -8.71 29.86 -40.35
C GLN A 165 -8.80 28.39 -40.80
N GLN A 166 -7.65 27.75 -40.98
CA GLN A 166 -7.60 26.33 -41.34
C GLN A 166 -8.03 25.44 -40.17
N LEU A 167 -7.70 25.84 -38.94
CA LEU A 167 -8.16 25.15 -37.76
C LEU A 167 -9.68 25.13 -37.63
N GLU A 168 -10.35 26.25 -37.88
CA GLU A 168 -11.81 26.32 -37.86
C GLU A 168 -12.44 25.36 -38.86
N ILE A 169 -11.90 25.31 -40.11
CA ILE A 169 -12.39 24.36 -41.13
C ILE A 169 -12.16 22.91 -40.70
N TYR A 170 -10.99 22.60 -40.20
CA TYR A 170 -10.69 21.27 -39.70
C TYR A 170 -11.63 20.84 -38.57
N LEU A 171 -11.87 21.71 -37.59
CA LEU A 171 -12.76 21.44 -36.47
C LEU A 171 -14.22 21.30 -36.91
N ALA A 172 -14.66 22.05 -37.91
CA ALA A 172 -16.01 21.90 -38.49
C ALA A 172 -16.19 20.55 -39.19
N GLU A 173 -15.23 20.13 -40.04
CA GLU A 173 -15.25 18.81 -40.67
C GLU A 173 -15.18 17.68 -39.64
N LEU A 174 -14.40 17.85 -38.57
CA LEU A 174 -14.34 16.88 -37.46
C LEU A 174 -15.67 16.79 -36.72
N ALA A 175 -16.30 17.93 -36.41
CA ALA A 175 -17.59 17.97 -35.72
C ALA A 175 -18.69 17.30 -36.56
N GLU A 176 -18.67 17.42 -37.88
CA GLU A 176 -19.59 16.72 -38.77
C GLU A 176 -19.41 15.21 -38.65
N ILE A 177 -18.17 14.73 -38.65
CA ILE A 177 -17.88 13.27 -38.45
C ILE A 177 -18.36 12.80 -37.08
N GLU A 178 -18.13 13.62 -36.03
CA GLU A 178 -18.55 13.28 -34.65
C GLU A 178 -20.07 13.23 -34.50
N SER A 179 -20.80 14.06 -35.23
CA SER A 179 -22.26 14.07 -35.19
C SER A 179 -22.90 12.84 -35.84
N LEU A 180 -22.17 12.03 -36.60
CA LEU A 180 -22.71 10.82 -37.20
C LEU A 180 -23.26 9.87 -36.13
N SER A 181 -24.55 9.54 -36.28
CA SER A 181 -25.25 8.64 -35.37
C SER A 181 -24.67 7.25 -35.41
N ILE A 182 -24.56 6.63 -34.21
CA ILE A 182 -24.22 5.23 -34.04
C ILE A 182 -25.50 4.48 -33.72
N GLU A 183 -26.30 4.21 -34.75
CA GLU A 183 -27.56 3.50 -34.65
C GLU A 183 -27.39 2.03 -35.05
N GLY A 184 -28.25 1.17 -34.53
CA GLY A 184 -28.28 -0.25 -34.80
C GLY A 184 -28.07 -1.12 -33.57
N ASP A 185 -28.24 -2.43 -33.74
CA ASP A 185 -28.01 -3.35 -32.67
C ASP A 185 -26.49 -3.57 -32.43
N ILE A 186 -26.16 -4.04 -31.21
CA ILE A 186 -24.78 -4.05 -30.70
C ILE A 186 -23.85 -4.95 -31.52
N GLU A 187 -24.37 -6.01 -32.14
CA GLU A 187 -23.52 -7.05 -32.74
C GLU A 187 -23.12 -6.77 -34.19
N ALA A 188 -23.96 -6.14 -34.99
CA ALA A 188 -23.68 -5.86 -36.39
C ALA A 188 -23.73 -4.39 -36.79
N GLY A 189 -24.79 -3.65 -36.42
CA GLY A 189 -25.01 -2.27 -36.83
C GLY A 189 -24.04 -1.28 -36.21
N LYS A 190 -23.95 -1.24 -34.89
CA LYS A 190 -23.08 -0.30 -34.15
C LYS A 190 -21.61 -0.47 -34.48
N LEU A 191 -21.14 -1.72 -34.61
CA LEU A 191 -19.74 -2.00 -34.92
C LEU A 191 -19.35 -1.44 -36.29
N ASN A 192 -20.22 -1.58 -37.30
CA ASN A 192 -19.99 -1.03 -38.62
C ASN A 192 -20.04 0.49 -38.63
N ALA A 193 -20.98 1.10 -37.91
CA ALA A 193 -21.06 2.56 -37.78
C ALA A 193 -19.80 3.14 -37.10
N ILE A 194 -19.30 2.50 -36.04
CA ILE A 194 -18.05 2.89 -35.39
C ILE A 194 -16.86 2.78 -36.34
N ARG A 195 -16.74 1.67 -37.08
CA ARG A 195 -15.67 1.49 -38.08
C ARG A 195 -15.71 2.54 -39.19
N GLU A 196 -16.89 2.89 -39.69
CA GLU A 196 -17.03 3.87 -40.75
C GLU A 196 -16.71 5.29 -40.21
N LYS A 197 -17.12 5.62 -38.99
CA LYS A 197 -16.77 6.86 -38.31
C LYS A 197 -15.25 7.01 -38.14
N GLU A 198 -14.58 5.98 -37.66
CA GLU A 198 -13.11 5.96 -37.54
C GLU A 198 -12.40 6.08 -38.87
N LYS A 199 -12.90 5.40 -39.89
CA LYS A 199 -12.37 5.52 -41.26
C LYS A 199 -12.47 6.95 -41.81
N ARG A 200 -13.56 7.66 -41.54
CA ARG A 200 -13.72 9.07 -41.92
C ARG A 200 -12.77 9.99 -41.16
N ARG A 201 -12.57 9.75 -39.85
CA ARG A 201 -11.57 10.48 -39.04
C ARG A 201 -10.16 10.31 -39.59
N LEU A 202 -9.76 9.07 -39.95
CA LEU A 202 -8.46 8.81 -40.55
C LEU A 202 -8.27 9.54 -41.85
N LYS A 203 -9.27 9.51 -42.75
CA LYS A 203 -9.24 10.25 -44.02
C LYS A 203 -9.15 11.77 -43.81
N LEU A 204 -9.87 12.32 -42.81
CA LEU A 204 -9.79 13.75 -42.50
C LEU A 204 -8.36 14.10 -42.03
N ARG A 205 -7.77 13.29 -41.16
CA ARG A 205 -6.40 13.49 -40.67
C ARG A 205 -5.37 13.41 -41.80
N GLU A 206 -5.50 12.42 -42.70
CA GLU A 206 -4.66 12.31 -43.88
C GLU A 206 -4.79 13.51 -44.81
N LYS A 207 -6.04 14.01 -45.06
CA LYS A 207 -6.30 15.18 -45.88
C LYS A 207 -5.60 16.45 -45.36
N TRP A 208 -5.58 16.63 -44.04
CA TRP A 208 -4.99 17.81 -43.41
C TRP A 208 -3.52 17.61 -43.02
N ASN A 209 -3.03 16.40 -43.07
CA ASN A 209 -1.68 16.02 -42.60
C ASN A 209 -1.36 16.62 -41.20
N SER A 210 -2.38 16.63 -40.33
CA SER A 210 -2.27 17.17 -38.98
C SER A 210 -1.70 16.15 -37.99
N PRO A 211 -1.02 16.58 -36.94
CA PRO A 211 -0.65 15.69 -35.85
C PRO A 211 -1.87 15.11 -35.13
N GLU A 212 -1.66 14.12 -34.30
CA GLU A 212 -2.73 13.58 -33.46
C GLU A 212 -3.30 14.65 -32.53
N PRO A 213 -4.63 14.84 -32.49
CA PRO A 213 -5.23 15.81 -31.59
C PRO A 213 -4.92 15.50 -30.10
N PRO A 214 -4.63 16.54 -29.29
CA PRO A 214 -4.19 16.34 -27.91
C PRO A 214 -5.25 15.74 -26.98
N TRP A 215 -6.53 15.77 -27.37
CA TRP A 215 -7.61 15.13 -26.58
C TRP A 215 -7.67 13.61 -26.70
N TYR A 216 -6.85 12.97 -27.53
CA TYR A 216 -6.71 11.52 -27.56
C TYR A 216 -5.78 11.02 -26.44
N VAL A 217 -6.28 11.09 -25.22
CA VAL A 217 -5.58 10.54 -24.05
C VAL A 217 -5.89 9.06 -23.90
N SER A 218 -4.91 8.28 -23.48
CA SER A 218 -5.09 6.84 -23.26
C SER A 218 -6.21 6.55 -22.26
N ALA A 219 -7.15 5.68 -22.63
CA ALA A 219 -8.17 5.18 -21.71
C ALA A 219 -7.60 4.42 -20.50
N ASN A 220 -6.32 4.03 -20.53
CA ASN A 220 -5.67 3.38 -19.39
C ASN A 220 -5.64 4.28 -18.15
N VAL A 221 -5.76 5.62 -18.30
CA VAL A 221 -5.88 6.55 -17.17
C VAL A 221 -7.08 6.21 -16.28
N ILE A 222 -8.25 5.93 -16.88
CA ILE A 222 -9.45 5.55 -16.11
C ILE A 222 -9.44 4.08 -15.64
N TRP A 223 -8.57 3.24 -16.22
CA TRP A 223 -8.34 1.88 -15.76
C TRP A 223 -7.41 1.82 -14.53
N ASN A 224 -6.74 2.92 -14.20
CA ASN A 224 -5.71 2.99 -13.17
C ASN A 224 -5.94 4.17 -12.22
N LEU A 225 -7.15 4.29 -11.69
CA LEU A 225 -7.46 5.17 -10.58
C LEU A 225 -6.97 4.56 -9.25
N HIS A 226 -6.88 5.36 -8.20
CA HIS A 226 -6.40 4.90 -6.89
C HIS A 226 -7.18 3.71 -6.30
N ASN A 227 -8.44 3.56 -6.67
CA ASN A 227 -9.29 2.43 -6.24
C ASN A 227 -9.15 1.19 -7.11
N THR A 228 -8.41 1.23 -8.22
CA THR A 228 -8.32 0.10 -9.15
C THR A 228 -7.75 -1.17 -8.51
N PRO A 229 -6.71 -1.14 -7.65
CA PRO A 229 -6.25 -2.34 -6.97
C PRO A 229 -7.36 -3.05 -6.18
N ALA A 230 -8.11 -2.29 -5.37
CA ALA A 230 -9.24 -2.83 -4.61
C ALA A 230 -10.36 -3.35 -5.54
N ALA A 231 -10.69 -2.61 -6.60
CA ALA A 231 -11.72 -3.00 -7.56
C ALA A 231 -11.34 -4.28 -8.32
N GLN A 232 -10.08 -4.44 -8.74
CA GLN A 232 -9.61 -5.66 -9.42
C GLN A 232 -9.65 -6.88 -8.50
N ILE A 233 -9.27 -6.73 -7.23
CA ILE A 233 -9.41 -7.80 -6.24
C ILE A 233 -10.88 -8.17 -6.05
N SER A 234 -11.78 -7.17 -5.94
CA SER A 234 -13.22 -7.40 -5.84
C SER A 234 -13.77 -8.18 -7.04
N ILE A 235 -13.38 -7.79 -8.26
CA ILE A 235 -13.81 -8.45 -9.51
C ILE A 235 -13.28 -9.88 -9.57
N LEU A 236 -11.97 -10.07 -9.37
CA LEU A 236 -11.32 -11.38 -9.49
C LEU A 236 -11.73 -12.33 -8.36
N GLY A 237 -11.90 -11.81 -7.14
CA GLY A 237 -12.37 -12.54 -5.99
C GLY A 237 -13.91 -12.68 -5.92
N ARG A 238 -14.67 -12.12 -6.89
CA ARG A 238 -16.15 -12.10 -6.89
C ARG A 238 -16.72 -11.64 -5.55
N ILE A 239 -16.13 -10.60 -4.97
CA ILE A 239 -16.48 -10.05 -3.66
C ILE A 239 -17.49 -8.94 -3.86
N HIS A 240 -18.67 -9.06 -3.25
CA HIS A 240 -19.82 -8.16 -3.45
C HIS A 240 -20.03 -7.14 -2.33
N GLY A 241 -19.23 -7.19 -1.26
CA GLY A 241 -19.29 -6.22 -0.17
C GLY A 241 -18.60 -4.91 -0.52
N LEU A 242 -18.44 -4.05 0.48
CA LEU A 242 -17.79 -2.75 0.31
C LEU A 242 -16.34 -2.93 -0.19
N SER A 243 -16.02 -2.27 -1.31
CA SER A 243 -14.67 -2.20 -1.86
C SER A 243 -14.26 -0.73 -1.98
N PHE A 244 -13.16 -0.35 -1.31
CA PHE A 244 -12.60 1.00 -1.43
C PHE A 244 -11.10 1.03 -1.14
N ALA A 245 -10.45 2.15 -1.50
CA ALA A 245 -9.02 2.35 -1.33
C ALA A 245 -8.76 3.46 -0.29
N PRO A 246 -8.40 3.13 0.96
CA PRO A 246 -7.92 4.12 1.91
C PRO A 246 -6.56 4.68 1.47
N VAL A 247 -6.37 6.00 1.65
CA VAL A 247 -5.11 6.68 1.37
C VAL A 247 -4.63 7.37 2.65
N ALA A 248 -3.50 6.91 3.19
CA ALA A 248 -2.91 7.42 4.42
C ALA A 248 -1.37 7.43 4.36
N ALA A 249 -0.82 7.69 3.17
CA ALA A 249 0.61 7.68 2.89
C ALA A 249 1.28 6.41 3.45
N CYS A 250 2.37 6.54 4.21
CA CYS A 250 3.13 5.39 4.75
C CYS A 250 2.37 4.61 5.84
N SER A 251 1.22 5.12 6.32
CA SER A 251 0.35 4.47 7.30
C SER A 251 -0.85 3.75 6.68
N THR A 252 -0.92 3.69 5.32
CA THR A 252 -2.09 3.16 4.60
C THR A 252 -2.48 1.76 5.04
N PHE A 253 -1.52 0.83 5.19
CA PHE A 253 -1.83 -0.53 5.64
C PHE A 253 -2.43 -0.55 7.06
N GLY A 254 -1.84 0.20 8.00
CA GLY A 254 -2.34 0.27 9.39
C GLY A 254 -3.74 0.86 9.47
N VAL A 255 -4.02 1.92 8.71
CA VAL A 255 -5.37 2.53 8.62
C VAL A 255 -6.36 1.57 7.97
N ALA A 256 -5.98 0.88 6.89
CA ALA A 256 -6.81 -0.14 6.25
C ALA A 256 -7.16 -1.28 7.23
N LEU A 257 -6.18 -1.73 8.02
CA LEU A 257 -6.37 -2.76 9.05
C LEU A 257 -7.31 -2.27 10.17
N HIS A 258 -7.17 -1.01 10.63
CA HIS A 258 -8.10 -0.39 11.59
C HIS A 258 -9.54 -0.46 11.10
N LEU A 259 -9.79 -0.03 9.87
CA LEU A 259 -11.11 -0.04 9.25
C LEU A 259 -11.66 -1.46 9.09
N ALA A 260 -10.82 -2.41 8.68
CA ALA A 260 -11.18 -3.82 8.53
C ALA A 260 -11.59 -4.44 9.89
N MET A 261 -10.79 -4.20 10.93
CA MET A 261 -11.09 -4.68 12.28
C MET A 261 -12.42 -4.12 12.79
N ASN A 262 -12.70 -2.84 12.54
CA ASN A 262 -13.97 -2.22 12.93
C ASN A 262 -15.17 -2.84 12.18
N ALA A 263 -15.06 -3.04 10.86
CA ALA A 263 -16.11 -3.67 10.06
C ALA A 263 -16.44 -5.11 10.55
N ILE A 264 -15.40 -5.88 10.94
CA ILE A 264 -15.57 -7.23 11.47
C ILE A 264 -16.20 -7.18 12.87
N ARG A 265 -15.73 -6.32 13.76
CA ARG A 265 -16.22 -6.19 15.14
C ARG A 265 -17.69 -5.75 15.20
N THR A 266 -18.09 -4.83 14.34
CA THR A 266 -19.49 -4.40 14.23
C THR A 266 -20.38 -5.42 13.53
N GLY A 267 -19.82 -6.41 12.86
CA GLY A 267 -20.56 -7.42 12.09
C GLY A 267 -21.02 -6.93 10.72
N GLU A 268 -20.51 -5.78 10.27
CA GLU A 268 -20.69 -5.29 8.91
C GLU A 268 -20.05 -6.27 7.91
N ALA A 269 -18.85 -6.75 8.22
CA ALA A 269 -18.16 -7.79 7.48
C ALA A 269 -17.89 -9.03 8.34
N LYS A 270 -17.70 -10.19 7.69
CA LYS A 270 -17.13 -11.41 8.27
C LYS A 270 -15.67 -11.61 7.85
N VAL A 271 -15.35 -11.19 6.64
CA VAL A 271 -14.02 -11.22 6.07
C VAL A 271 -13.74 -9.88 5.38
N VAL A 272 -12.52 -9.40 5.52
CA VAL A 272 -12.02 -8.23 4.80
C VAL A 272 -10.67 -8.57 4.18
N ILE A 273 -10.57 -8.41 2.88
CA ILE A 273 -9.30 -8.39 2.16
C ILE A 273 -8.68 -7.02 2.42
N VAL A 274 -7.64 -6.97 3.22
CA VAL A 274 -7.01 -5.72 3.65
C VAL A 274 -5.59 -5.62 3.13
N GLY A 275 -5.17 -4.45 2.66
CA GLY A 275 -3.82 -4.31 2.13
C GLY A 275 -3.45 -2.92 1.67
N ALA A 276 -2.24 -2.85 1.16
CA ALA A 276 -1.72 -1.67 0.48
C ALA A 276 -0.77 -2.08 -0.66
N THR A 277 -0.69 -1.22 -1.66
CA THR A 277 0.14 -1.45 -2.85
C THR A 277 0.67 -0.12 -3.37
N ASP A 278 1.92 -0.09 -3.79
CA ASP A 278 2.56 1.10 -4.33
C ASP A 278 3.41 0.77 -5.58
N PRO A 279 3.60 1.74 -6.49
CA PRO A 279 4.37 1.53 -7.71
C PRO A 279 5.83 1.19 -7.41
N PRO A 280 6.55 0.57 -8.37
CA PRO A 280 7.99 0.47 -8.29
C PRO A 280 8.62 1.86 -8.21
N PRO A 281 9.89 1.97 -7.76
CA PRO A 281 10.60 3.24 -7.73
C PRO A 281 10.55 3.97 -9.08
N HIS A 282 10.10 5.22 -9.07
CA HIS A 282 9.90 6.03 -10.27
C HIS A 282 10.70 7.34 -10.17
N PRO A 283 11.24 7.89 -11.29
CA PRO A 283 12.02 9.14 -11.25
C PRO A 283 11.33 10.30 -10.54
N LEU A 284 10.00 10.46 -10.68
CA LEU A 284 9.26 11.50 -9.96
C LEU A 284 9.30 11.29 -8.45
N THR A 285 9.13 10.05 -7.98
CA THR A 285 9.14 9.75 -6.54
C THR A 285 10.55 9.91 -5.97
N VAL A 286 11.55 9.30 -6.62
CA VAL A 286 12.96 9.39 -6.19
C VAL A 286 13.42 10.86 -6.20
N GLY A 287 13.09 11.62 -7.26
CA GLY A 287 13.42 13.04 -7.36
C GLY A 287 12.72 13.92 -6.33
N ALA A 288 11.44 13.65 -6.03
CA ALA A 288 10.70 14.40 -5.03
C ALA A 288 11.23 14.16 -3.61
N PHE A 289 11.53 12.90 -3.25
CA PHE A 289 12.13 12.56 -1.96
C PHE A 289 13.55 13.12 -1.82
N TYR A 290 14.33 13.13 -2.90
CA TYR A 290 15.64 13.79 -2.94
C TYR A 290 15.50 15.29 -2.69
N SER A 291 14.63 15.97 -3.42
CA SER A 291 14.37 17.41 -3.25
C SER A 291 13.82 17.75 -1.86
N GLY A 292 13.04 16.84 -1.28
CA GLY A 292 12.56 16.91 0.10
C GLY A 292 13.62 16.63 1.18
N ARG A 293 14.85 16.28 0.79
CA ARG A 293 15.98 15.98 1.68
C ARG A 293 15.72 14.80 2.64
N VAL A 294 14.93 13.83 2.21
CA VAL A 294 14.61 12.62 2.99
C VAL A 294 15.17 11.35 2.37
N LEU A 295 15.80 11.44 1.19
CA LEU A 295 16.38 10.33 0.46
C LEU A 295 17.90 10.31 0.58
N SER A 296 18.50 9.11 0.78
CA SER A 296 19.94 8.90 0.66
C SER A 296 20.36 8.95 -0.82
N ALA A 297 21.42 9.69 -1.12
CA ALA A 297 21.87 9.99 -2.49
C ALA A 297 23.39 9.86 -2.67
N ASP A 298 24.07 9.11 -1.80
CA ASP A 298 25.51 8.89 -1.82
C ASP A 298 25.93 7.54 -2.41
N GLY A 299 24.97 6.76 -2.91
CA GLY A 299 25.18 5.42 -3.46
C GLY A 299 25.43 4.32 -2.40
N HIS A 300 25.36 4.68 -1.12
CA HIS A 300 25.59 3.76 0.00
C HIS A 300 24.29 3.44 0.74
N LEU A 301 24.26 2.26 1.36
CA LEU A 301 23.16 1.86 2.22
C LEU A 301 23.06 2.79 3.43
N SER A 302 21.89 3.36 3.62
CA SER A 302 21.52 4.11 4.82
C SER A 302 20.60 3.24 5.68
N ASN A 303 21.18 2.65 6.73
CA ASN A 303 20.41 1.82 7.66
C ASN A 303 19.67 2.69 8.67
N PRO A 304 18.38 2.37 8.96
CA PRO A 304 17.70 2.93 10.12
C PRO A 304 18.52 2.77 11.39
N LEU A 305 18.41 3.74 12.28
CA LEU A 305 19.11 3.80 13.58
C LEU A 305 20.65 3.94 13.47
N ALA A 306 21.23 3.99 12.25
CA ALA A 306 22.67 4.11 12.04
C ALA A 306 23.07 5.51 11.57
N ARG A 307 23.15 5.72 10.27
CA ARG A 307 23.70 6.97 9.69
C ARG A 307 22.73 8.14 9.64
N LEU A 308 21.43 7.90 9.58
CA LEU A 308 20.35 8.89 9.50
C LEU A 308 20.46 9.88 8.31
N HIS A 309 20.97 9.41 7.18
CA HIS A 309 21.22 10.23 5.98
C HIS A 309 20.04 10.29 5.01
N GLY A 310 18.98 9.55 5.27
CA GLY A 310 17.80 9.48 4.43
C GLY A 310 17.41 8.06 4.08
N THR A 311 16.17 7.91 3.64
CA THR A 311 15.58 6.60 3.32
C THR A 311 15.95 6.12 1.91
N HIS A 312 15.51 4.91 1.57
CA HIS A 312 15.53 4.34 0.23
C HIS A 312 14.10 4.01 -0.19
N VAL A 313 13.65 4.54 -1.32
CA VAL A 313 12.29 4.28 -1.85
C VAL A 313 12.16 2.83 -2.30
N ALA A 314 11.04 2.20 -2.01
CA ALA A 314 10.68 0.87 -2.48
C ALA A 314 9.22 0.81 -2.94
N GLY A 315 8.89 -0.15 -3.80
CA GLY A 315 7.53 -0.43 -4.25
C GLY A 315 7.13 -1.89 -4.01
N GLY A 316 5.84 -2.17 -4.17
CA GLY A 316 5.28 -3.52 -4.05
C GLY A 316 3.92 -3.55 -3.38
N SER A 317 3.54 -4.70 -2.82
CA SER A 317 2.21 -4.91 -2.24
C SER A 317 2.25 -5.84 -1.04
N VAL A 318 1.23 -5.69 -0.21
CA VAL A 318 0.90 -6.63 0.88
C VAL A 318 -0.61 -6.76 0.96
N ILE A 319 -1.10 -7.98 0.97
CA ILE A 319 -2.52 -8.30 1.13
C ILE A 319 -2.67 -9.33 2.25
N TRP A 320 -3.57 -9.05 3.18
CA TRP A 320 -3.99 -9.96 4.22
C TRP A 320 -5.48 -10.28 4.08
N ILE A 321 -5.88 -11.48 4.49
CA ILE A 321 -7.29 -11.86 4.66
C ILE A 321 -7.56 -11.86 6.15
N ALA A 322 -8.17 -10.77 6.64
CA ALA A 322 -8.62 -10.63 8.03
C ALA A 322 -10.05 -11.13 8.15
N GLY A 323 -10.36 -11.85 9.22
CA GLY A 323 -11.70 -12.41 9.42
C GLY A 323 -12.09 -12.57 10.87
N ASP A 324 -13.40 -12.77 11.10
CA ASP A 324 -13.99 -13.13 12.38
C ASP A 324 -13.39 -14.49 12.81
N LEU A 325 -12.55 -14.46 13.86
CA LEU A 325 -11.72 -15.60 14.27
C LEU A 325 -12.56 -16.82 14.63
N GLU A 326 -13.61 -16.62 15.40
CA GLU A 326 -14.49 -17.69 15.85
C GLU A 326 -15.26 -18.29 14.67
N TYR A 327 -15.78 -17.44 13.79
CA TYR A 327 -16.54 -17.87 12.62
C TYR A 327 -15.70 -18.73 11.67
N LEU A 328 -14.53 -18.23 11.26
CA LEU A 328 -13.67 -18.95 10.30
C LEU A 328 -13.04 -20.19 10.92
N SER A 329 -12.65 -20.14 12.20
CA SER A 329 -12.12 -21.33 12.89
C SER A 329 -13.18 -22.43 13.04
N ALA A 330 -14.46 -22.08 13.27
CA ALA A 330 -15.55 -23.04 13.28
C ALA A 330 -15.80 -23.70 11.91
N LYS A 331 -15.41 -23.04 10.82
CA LYS A 331 -15.41 -23.58 9.45
C LYS A 331 -14.17 -24.43 9.13
N GLY A 332 -13.21 -24.51 10.06
CA GLY A 332 -11.97 -25.29 9.92
C GLY A 332 -10.78 -24.55 9.35
N PHE A 333 -10.90 -23.25 9.08
CA PHE A 333 -9.77 -22.41 8.63
C PHE A 333 -8.83 -22.12 9.79
N LYS A 334 -7.52 -22.07 9.49
CA LYS A 334 -6.47 -21.88 10.50
C LYS A 334 -5.95 -20.43 10.46
N PRO A 335 -5.99 -19.71 11.58
CA PRO A 335 -5.39 -18.40 11.65
C PRO A 335 -3.87 -18.48 11.56
N LEU A 336 -3.23 -17.43 11.06
CA LEU A 336 -1.81 -17.34 10.77
C LEU A 336 -1.15 -16.31 11.69
N GLY A 337 0.07 -16.60 12.12
CA GLY A 337 0.92 -15.67 12.87
C GLY A 337 0.32 -15.25 14.21
N MET A 338 -0.03 -13.99 14.34
CA MET A 338 -0.54 -13.39 15.59
C MET A 338 -1.99 -12.89 15.41
N GLU A 339 -2.66 -12.62 16.51
CA GLU A 339 -3.97 -11.95 16.54
C GLU A 339 -3.77 -10.44 16.68
N PRO A 340 -4.23 -9.61 15.72
CA PRO A 340 -4.26 -8.16 15.89
C PRO A 340 -5.29 -7.77 16.97
N LEU A 341 -4.82 -7.12 18.04
CA LEU A 341 -5.67 -6.70 19.16
C LEU A 341 -6.32 -5.36 18.95
N ALA A 342 -5.53 -4.36 18.55
CA ALA A 342 -5.98 -2.99 18.36
C ALA A 342 -5.13 -2.27 17.34
N VAL A 343 -5.71 -1.28 16.71
CA VAL A 343 -4.99 -0.30 15.90
C VAL A 343 -5.39 1.10 16.35
N GLY A 344 -4.49 1.76 17.06
CA GLY A 344 -4.64 3.17 17.39
C GLY A 344 -4.26 4.05 16.20
N VAL A 345 -5.08 5.03 15.90
CA VAL A 345 -4.84 5.98 14.79
C VAL A 345 -4.91 7.42 15.28
N SER A 346 -4.03 8.27 14.76
CA SER A 346 -4.00 9.69 15.12
C SER A 346 -3.53 10.56 13.97
N SER A 347 -3.69 11.87 14.14
CA SER A 347 -3.10 12.88 13.26
C SER A 347 -2.25 13.83 14.08
N ASP A 348 -1.10 14.25 13.52
CA ASP A 348 -0.18 15.21 14.17
C ASP A 348 -0.79 16.61 14.29
N ALA A 349 -1.64 16.99 13.34
CA ALA A 349 -2.22 18.32 13.21
C ALA A 349 -1.19 19.47 13.29
N HIS A 350 0.03 19.22 12.80
CA HIS A 350 1.17 20.14 12.95
C HIS A 350 1.80 20.53 11.61
N HIS A 351 2.45 19.61 10.90
CA HIS A 351 3.18 19.89 9.66
C HIS A 351 3.05 18.74 8.66
N ILE A 352 3.06 19.07 7.35
CA ILE A 352 2.82 18.07 6.30
C ILE A 352 3.95 17.02 6.19
N VAL A 353 5.21 17.40 6.44
CA VAL A 353 6.37 16.51 6.27
C VAL A 353 7.03 16.15 7.60
N THR A 354 7.16 17.11 8.53
CA THR A 354 7.87 16.92 9.80
C THR A 354 6.93 16.29 10.82
N PRO A 355 7.22 15.06 11.31
CA PRO A 355 6.40 14.42 12.33
C PRO A 355 6.39 15.22 13.64
N SER A 356 5.27 15.21 14.33
CA SER A 356 5.20 15.69 15.72
C SER A 356 5.63 14.59 16.70
N ALA A 357 5.97 14.96 17.92
CA ALA A 357 6.17 13.97 18.98
C ALA A 357 4.83 13.46 19.54
N GLU A 358 3.79 14.27 19.50
CA GLU A 358 2.51 13.99 20.15
C GLU A 358 1.63 13.01 19.35
N GLY A 359 1.51 13.19 18.03
CA GLY A 359 0.67 12.32 17.19
C GLY A 359 1.00 10.84 17.32
N PRO A 360 2.26 10.42 17.14
CA PRO A 360 2.67 9.02 17.35
C PRO A 360 2.36 8.52 18.76
N ARG A 361 2.56 9.34 19.81
CA ARG A 361 2.23 8.98 21.20
C ARG A 361 0.74 8.77 21.40
N LEU A 362 -0.10 9.60 20.80
CA LEU A 362 -1.55 9.43 20.83
C LEU A 362 -1.98 8.10 20.18
N ALA A 363 -1.42 7.75 19.03
CA ALA A 363 -1.71 6.45 18.38
C ALA A 363 -1.27 5.27 19.26
N MET A 364 -0.09 5.33 19.88
CA MET A 364 0.39 4.28 20.79
C MET A 364 -0.50 4.13 22.03
N ASN A 365 -0.84 5.25 22.69
CA ASN A 365 -1.69 5.23 23.87
C ASN A 365 -3.09 4.73 23.57
N GLN A 366 -3.69 5.16 22.45
CA GLN A 366 -5.00 4.67 22.02
C GLN A 366 -4.97 3.16 21.74
N ALA A 367 -3.91 2.66 21.09
CA ALA A 367 -3.78 1.22 20.86
C ALA A 367 -3.70 0.42 22.16
N LEU A 368 -2.96 0.91 23.17
CA LEU A 368 -2.88 0.30 24.50
C LEU A 368 -4.25 0.29 25.20
N GLU A 369 -4.95 1.42 25.17
CA GLU A 369 -6.29 1.57 25.77
C GLU A 369 -7.31 0.64 25.11
N ASP A 370 -7.37 0.63 23.78
CA ASP A 370 -8.30 -0.20 22.98
C ASP A 370 -8.01 -1.70 23.14
N ALA A 371 -6.74 -2.09 23.29
CA ALA A 371 -6.33 -3.45 23.57
C ALA A 371 -6.53 -3.86 25.04
N GLY A 372 -6.72 -2.91 25.96
CA GLY A 372 -6.80 -3.16 27.40
C GLY A 372 -5.50 -3.72 27.99
N VAL A 373 -4.34 -3.28 27.49
CA VAL A 373 -3.02 -3.77 27.89
C VAL A 373 -2.12 -2.64 28.39
N THR A 374 -1.14 -3.00 29.23
CA THR A 374 -0.14 -2.07 29.77
C THR A 374 1.17 -2.15 29.01
N PRO A 375 2.00 -1.09 29.00
CA PRO A 375 3.26 -1.06 28.27
C PRO A 375 4.25 -2.19 28.59
N ASP A 376 4.27 -2.68 29.82
CA ASP A 376 5.15 -3.78 30.29
C ASP A 376 4.79 -5.16 29.71
N GLN A 377 3.59 -5.30 29.18
CA GLN A 377 3.14 -6.51 28.48
C GLN A 377 3.68 -6.60 27.04
N ILE A 378 4.19 -5.49 26.49
CA ILE A 378 4.77 -5.47 25.15
C ILE A 378 6.23 -5.94 25.24
N GLY A 379 6.58 -6.93 24.43
CA GLY A 379 7.93 -7.50 24.41
C GLY A 379 8.75 -7.13 23.20
N THR A 380 8.10 -6.82 22.07
CA THR A 380 8.76 -6.41 20.82
C THR A 380 8.09 -5.20 20.19
N TRP A 381 8.89 -4.42 19.49
CA TRP A 381 8.42 -3.25 18.74
C TRP A 381 9.12 -3.12 17.40
N ASP A 382 8.33 -2.97 16.34
CA ASP A 382 8.86 -2.67 15.01
C ASP A 382 8.67 -1.18 14.71
N LEU A 383 9.78 -0.46 14.51
CA LEU A 383 9.79 0.97 14.28
C LEU A 383 9.36 1.33 12.85
N HIS A 384 8.86 2.54 12.69
CA HIS A 384 8.75 3.15 11.37
C HIS A 384 10.12 3.48 10.78
N ALA A 385 11.06 3.84 11.59
CA ALA A 385 12.45 4.26 11.34
C ALA A 385 12.89 4.24 9.85
N THR A 386 13.18 5.42 9.32
CA THR A 386 13.41 5.66 7.89
C THR A 386 14.87 6.04 7.56
N ALA A 387 15.78 5.82 8.49
CA ALA A 387 17.18 6.26 8.39
C ALA A 387 17.32 7.80 8.28
N THR A 388 16.39 8.54 8.85
CA THR A 388 16.39 10.01 8.92
C THR A 388 16.57 10.46 10.38
N PRO A 389 16.85 11.75 10.63
CA PRO A 389 16.87 12.28 12.00
C PRO A 389 15.58 12.01 12.81
N GLY A 390 14.47 11.71 12.14
CA GLY A 390 13.22 11.27 12.74
C GLY A 390 13.31 9.97 13.55
N ASP A 391 14.27 9.11 13.25
CA ASP A 391 14.50 7.86 13.97
C ASP A 391 14.80 8.09 15.47
N TYR A 392 15.59 9.16 15.77
CA TYR A 392 15.85 9.55 17.15
C TYR A 392 14.57 9.92 17.90
N ALA A 393 13.73 10.75 17.27
CA ALA A 393 12.47 11.20 17.88
C ALA A 393 11.51 10.02 18.09
N GLU A 394 11.46 9.06 17.16
CA GLU A 394 10.64 7.85 17.31
C GLU A 394 11.11 6.98 18.47
N VAL A 395 12.41 6.71 18.60
CA VAL A 395 12.97 5.95 19.73
C VAL A 395 12.73 6.69 21.05
N ALA A 396 12.92 8.00 21.11
CA ALA A 396 12.63 8.79 22.30
C ALA A 396 11.15 8.71 22.70
N ASN A 397 10.24 8.79 21.74
CA ASN A 397 8.80 8.59 21.98
C ASN A 397 8.52 7.18 22.52
N LEU A 398 9.09 6.15 21.91
CA LEU A 398 8.94 4.76 22.37
C LEU A 398 9.39 4.63 23.85
N ARG A 399 10.56 5.18 24.19
CA ARG A 399 11.13 5.11 25.56
C ARG A 399 10.33 5.92 26.59
N SER A 400 9.55 6.90 26.15
CA SER A 400 8.65 7.66 27.07
C SER A 400 7.42 6.87 27.51
N ILE A 401 7.10 5.77 26.83
CA ILE A 401 5.88 4.96 27.07
C ILE A 401 6.25 3.53 27.50
N PHE A 402 7.22 2.91 26.87
CA PHE A 402 7.55 1.50 27.02
C PHE A 402 8.87 1.27 27.79
N PRO A 403 9.02 0.10 28.46
CA PRO A 403 10.25 -0.24 29.17
C PRO A 403 11.46 -0.31 28.23
N GLU A 404 12.66 -0.07 28.77
CA GLU A 404 13.93 -0.22 28.03
C GLU A 404 14.20 -1.67 27.55
N SER A 405 13.61 -2.65 28.21
CA SER A 405 13.75 -4.08 27.88
C SER A 405 13.00 -4.53 26.63
N ILE A 406 12.14 -3.68 26.05
CA ILE A 406 11.43 -4.01 24.81
C ILE A 406 12.41 -4.18 23.66
N LEU A 407 12.32 -5.31 22.95
CA LEU A 407 13.17 -5.61 21.80
C LEU A 407 12.71 -4.82 20.56
N VAL A 408 13.59 -4.02 20.00
CA VAL A 408 13.28 -3.10 18.90
C VAL A 408 13.86 -3.58 17.59
N THR A 409 13.05 -3.63 16.55
CA THR A 409 13.45 -3.92 15.16
C THR A 409 13.25 -2.69 14.28
N ALA A 410 14.08 -2.55 13.22
CA ALA A 410 13.98 -1.50 12.20
C ALA A 410 14.38 -2.09 10.83
N ARG A 411 13.42 -2.34 9.96
CA ARG A 411 13.61 -3.23 8.80
C ARG A 411 13.83 -2.52 7.47
N LYS A 412 13.69 -1.19 7.39
CA LYS A 412 13.78 -0.46 6.10
C LYS A 412 15.18 -0.45 5.48
N GLY A 413 16.23 -0.78 6.23
CA GLY A 413 17.55 -1.06 5.66
C GLY A 413 17.59 -2.35 4.84
N MET A 414 16.66 -3.28 5.09
CA MET A 414 16.56 -4.53 4.35
C MET A 414 15.85 -4.32 3.00
N PHE A 415 14.61 -3.85 3.00
CA PHE A 415 13.76 -3.76 1.80
C PHE A 415 13.42 -2.33 1.35
N GLY A 416 13.95 -1.32 2.02
CA GLY A 416 13.62 0.08 1.75
C GLY A 416 12.28 0.51 2.34
N HIS A 417 11.88 1.73 2.01
CA HIS A 417 10.60 2.30 2.42
C HIS A 417 9.52 1.99 1.39
N GLY A 418 8.70 0.97 1.64
CA GLY A 418 7.61 0.51 0.78
C GLY A 418 6.35 1.37 0.82
N MET A 419 6.47 2.65 1.12
CA MET A 419 5.36 3.60 1.19
C MET A 419 4.16 3.05 1.97
N GLY A 420 2.98 3.01 1.38
CA GLY A 420 1.77 2.47 2.01
C GLY A 420 1.84 0.98 2.34
N ALA A 421 2.58 0.19 1.54
CA ALA A 421 2.76 -1.24 1.74
C ALA A 421 3.80 -1.58 2.82
N GLY A 422 4.76 -0.69 3.09
CA GLY A 422 5.90 -0.95 3.98
C GLY A 422 5.50 -1.41 5.38
N GLY A 423 4.51 -0.77 6.00
CA GLY A 423 4.02 -1.16 7.33
C GLY A 423 3.44 -2.58 7.36
N GLY A 424 2.83 -3.01 6.27
CA GLY A 424 2.31 -4.37 6.14
C GLY A 424 3.41 -5.42 5.95
N TRP A 425 4.51 -5.10 5.23
CA TRP A 425 5.67 -5.98 5.14
C TRP A 425 6.31 -6.19 6.51
N GLU A 426 6.48 -5.11 7.28
CA GLU A 426 7.04 -5.14 8.62
C GLU A 426 6.17 -5.98 9.58
N LEU A 427 4.85 -5.81 9.54
CA LEU A 427 3.91 -6.64 10.30
C LEU A 427 3.93 -8.10 9.84
N THR A 428 4.00 -8.36 8.53
CA THR A 428 4.10 -9.73 8.00
C THR A 428 5.39 -10.39 8.46
N ALA A 429 6.52 -9.66 8.46
CA ALA A 429 7.80 -10.16 8.99
C ALA A 429 7.71 -10.48 10.49
N GLN A 430 7.03 -9.65 11.28
CA GLN A 430 6.81 -9.86 12.71
C GLN A 430 5.95 -11.12 12.95
N TYR A 431 4.87 -11.32 12.19
CA TYR A 431 3.96 -12.47 12.30
C TYR A 431 4.60 -13.79 11.86
N LEU A 432 5.38 -13.75 10.77
CA LEU A 432 6.19 -14.91 10.32
C LEU A 432 7.23 -15.27 11.36
N GLY A 433 7.93 -14.28 11.92
CA GLY A 433 8.92 -14.48 12.98
C GLY A 433 8.32 -15.11 14.22
N PHE A 434 7.14 -14.64 14.65
CA PHE A 434 6.39 -15.26 15.74
C PHE A 434 6.12 -16.74 15.48
N SER A 435 5.63 -17.10 14.28
CA SER A 435 5.35 -18.50 13.92
C SER A 435 6.59 -19.39 13.96
N GLU A 436 7.80 -18.82 13.84
CA GLU A 436 9.08 -19.53 13.93
C GLU A 436 9.77 -19.35 15.30
N GLY A 437 9.14 -18.67 16.25
CA GLY A 437 9.68 -18.44 17.59
C GLY A 437 10.89 -17.49 17.63
N LYS A 438 11.06 -16.61 16.61
CA LYS A 438 12.22 -15.73 16.49
C LYS A 438 11.84 -14.31 16.03
N LEU A 439 12.71 -13.36 16.30
CA LEU A 439 12.77 -12.07 15.60
C LEU A 439 13.84 -12.18 14.52
N TYR A 440 13.45 -11.96 13.27
CA TYR A 440 14.37 -11.95 12.14
C TYR A 440 15.44 -10.87 12.31
N PRO A 441 16.66 -11.11 11.79
CA PRO A 441 17.73 -10.12 11.85
C PRO A 441 17.34 -8.81 11.15
N THR A 442 18.06 -7.75 11.48
CA THR A 442 18.03 -6.47 10.80
C THR A 442 19.40 -6.17 10.19
N PRO A 443 19.51 -5.42 9.09
CA PRO A 443 20.80 -5.12 8.47
C PRO A 443 21.56 -4.02 9.23
N LEU A 444 21.73 -4.21 10.54
CA LEU A 444 22.39 -3.28 11.45
C LEU A 444 23.31 -4.08 12.39
N ALA A 445 24.61 -3.82 12.34
CA ALA A 445 25.53 -4.34 13.32
C ALA A 445 25.52 -3.48 14.61
N ALA A 446 25.82 -4.09 15.75
CA ALA A 446 25.75 -3.41 17.06
C ALA A 446 26.68 -2.19 17.17
N ASN A 447 27.81 -2.19 16.45
CA ASN A 447 28.77 -1.09 16.41
C ASN A 447 28.36 0.04 15.46
N GLU A 448 27.34 -0.16 14.62
CA GLU A 448 26.81 0.84 13.68
C GLU A 448 25.70 1.70 14.30
N LEU A 449 25.15 1.27 15.46
CA LEU A 449 24.09 2.02 16.15
C LEU A 449 24.54 3.45 16.43
N ASN A 450 23.73 4.42 15.98
CA ASN A 450 24.00 5.84 16.16
C ASN A 450 24.21 6.16 17.66
N PRO A 451 25.31 6.85 18.04
CA PRO A 451 25.61 7.14 19.44
C PRO A 451 24.51 7.91 20.19
N GLU A 452 23.79 8.81 19.51
CA GLU A 452 22.69 9.57 20.13
C GLU A 452 21.50 8.65 20.44
N ILE A 453 21.18 7.73 19.54
CA ILE A 453 20.13 6.72 19.76
C ILE A 453 20.55 5.75 20.85
N LYS A 454 21.81 5.34 20.88
CA LYS A 454 22.37 4.49 21.94
C LYS A 454 22.22 5.11 23.33
N ASN A 455 22.35 6.44 23.44
CA ASN A 455 22.18 7.18 24.70
C ASN A 455 20.74 7.16 25.24
N LEU A 456 19.74 6.81 24.42
CA LEU A 456 18.36 6.61 24.84
C LEU A 456 18.15 5.29 25.59
N HIS A 457 19.17 4.47 25.68
CA HIS A 457 19.17 3.12 26.25
C HIS A 457 18.10 2.20 25.62
N GLY A 458 18.27 0.91 25.71
CA GLY A 458 17.30 -0.08 25.29
C GLY A 458 17.89 -1.23 24.50
N ALA A 459 17.04 -2.22 24.27
CA ALA A 459 17.39 -3.44 23.53
C ALA A 459 17.01 -3.31 22.04
N PHE A 460 17.98 -3.56 21.17
CA PHE A 460 17.80 -3.57 19.72
C PHE A 460 18.11 -4.94 19.14
N VAL A 461 17.38 -5.32 18.09
CA VAL A 461 17.68 -6.55 17.33
C VAL A 461 18.63 -6.21 16.22
N PHE A 462 19.74 -6.94 16.16
CA PHE A 462 20.82 -6.74 15.19
C PHE A 462 20.84 -7.83 14.11
N ASP A 463 21.92 -7.89 13.38
CA ASP A 463 22.20 -8.78 12.25
C ASP A 463 22.15 -10.28 12.56
N ALA A 464 22.24 -10.69 13.82
CA ALA A 464 22.07 -12.07 14.26
C ALA A 464 20.62 -12.49 14.54
N GLY A 465 19.69 -11.50 14.64
CA GLY A 465 18.34 -11.77 15.15
C GLY A 465 18.32 -12.24 16.60
N CYS A 466 17.17 -12.66 17.12
CA CYS A 466 17.04 -13.21 18.48
C CYS A 466 15.73 -14.02 18.64
N PRO A 467 15.58 -14.82 19.73
CA PRO A 467 14.33 -15.50 20.03
C PRO A 467 13.18 -14.50 20.25
N PHE A 468 11.96 -14.87 19.83
CA PHE A 468 10.76 -14.09 20.13
C PHE A 468 10.45 -14.18 21.64
N PRO A 469 10.20 -13.05 22.33
CA PRO A 469 10.09 -13.03 23.80
C PRO A 469 8.77 -13.58 24.36
N GLY A 470 7.86 -14.09 23.51
CA GLY A 470 6.58 -14.66 23.96
C GLY A 470 5.54 -13.66 24.47
N LYS A 471 5.80 -12.36 24.38
CA LYS A 471 4.90 -11.27 24.79
C LYS A 471 4.16 -10.67 23.60
N LEU A 472 3.35 -9.67 23.87
CA LEU A 472 2.69 -8.85 22.85
C LEU A 472 3.71 -8.12 21.97
N ALA A 473 3.31 -7.82 20.76
CA ALA A 473 4.11 -7.11 19.78
C ALA A 473 3.44 -5.80 19.35
N GLY A 474 4.24 -4.76 19.12
CA GLY A 474 3.78 -3.48 18.60
C GLY A 474 4.45 -3.11 17.29
N LYS A 475 3.78 -2.28 16.50
CA LYS A 475 4.27 -1.70 15.25
C LYS A 475 3.70 -0.30 15.08
N LEU A 476 4.58 0.68 14.87
CA LEU A 476 4.18 2.05 14.53
C LEU A 476 4.46 2.33 13.05
N SER A 477 3.53 2.97 12.39
CA SER A 477 3.71 3.58 11.06
C SER A 477 3.38 5.07 11.15
N MET A 478 4.22 5.90 10.52
CA MET A 478 4.07 7.36 10.46
C MET A 478 4.05 7.79 9.00
N GLY A 479 2.97 8.43 8.56
CA GLY A 479 2.78 8.88 7.18
C GLY A 479 2.99 10.37 7.01
N ILE A 480 3.49 10.78 5.85
CA ILE A 480 3.46 12.18 5.40
C ILE A 480 2.01 12.67 5.51
N GLY A 481 1.81 13.90 6.01
CA GLY A 481 0.50 14.41 6.43
C GLY A 481 0.23 14.23 7.92
N GLY A 482 1.20 13.63 8.66
CA GLY A 482 1.10 13.41 10.10
C GLY A 482 0.08 12.33 10.47
N ILE A 483 -0.15 11.34 9.61
CA ILE A 483 -1.08 10.25 9.86
C ILE A 483 -0.31 9.09 10.52
N ASN A 484 -0.71 8.69 11.72
CA ASN A 484 -0.06 7.63 12.49
C ASN A 484 -0.99 6.43 12.66
N ALA A 485 -0.42 5.23 12.62
CA ALA A 485 -1.12 3.98 12.90
C ALA A 485 -0.23 3.06 13.75
N CYS A 486 -0.73 2.69 14.92
CA CYS A 486 -0.06 1.80 15.86
C CYS A 486 -0.84 0.49 15.99
N VAL A 487 -0.26 -0.61 15.57
CA VAL A 487 -0.86 -1.96 15.65
C VAL A 487 -0.29 -2.69 16.84
N LEU A 488 -1.14 -3.21 17.73
CA LEU A 488 -0.79 -4.14 18.79
C LEU A 488 -1.32 -5.53 18.47
N SER A 489 -0.49 -6.54 18.69
CA SER A 489 -0.80 -7.94 18.37
C SER A 489 -0.38 -8.86 19.51
N LYS A 490 -1.10 -9.96 19.68
CA LYS A 490 -0.76 -11.00 20.66
C LYS A 490 -0.48 -12.33 20.00
N PRO A 491 0.28 -13.23 20.65
CA PRO A 491 0.33 -14.65 20.29
C PRO A 491 -1.06 -15.27 20.16
N LEU A 492 -1.22 -16.16 19.15
CA LEU A 492 -2.46 -16.94 18.93
C LEU A 492 -2.57 -18.09 19.95
#